data_235fe2050795a39e71abecd279fcefe3
#
_entry.id   235fe2050795a39e71abecd279fcefe3
#
_cell.length_a   1.000
_cell.length_b   1.000
_cell.length_c   1.000
_cell.angle_alpha   90.00
_cell.angle_beta   90.00
_cell.angle_gamma   90.00
#
_symmetry.space_group_name_H-M   'P 1'
#
loop_
_entity.id
_entity.type
_entity.pdbx_description
1 polymer ?
#
loop_
_entity_poly.entity_id
_entity_poly.type
_entity_poly.pdbx_seq_one_letter_code
_entity_poly.pdbx_strand_id
1 'polypeptide(L)'
;MTRKKAFRRKATATSAFGSAGRISHDSSSFYASRLYDGLRGQDGTVGKDNPVNPDTLNRIFSRSSESMDELPDCSIHLMVTSPPYNVTKEYDNQLTLTEYRALLRKVFTETYRVLVDGGRACVNVANLGRKPYIPLHSYVIQDMQEIGFQMRGEIIWDKGASASPSTAWGSWCSASSPTLRDVHEYILVFCVTASG
;
A
#
# COMPACT_ATOMS: atom_id res chain seq x y z
N MET A 1 12.21 -4.66 -47.95
CA MET A 1 12.51 -4.12 -46.59
C MET A 1 11.46 -3.05 -46.27
N THR A 2 10.43 -3.39 -45.52
CA THR A 2 9.29 -2.51 -45.20
C THR A 2 9.58 -1.83 -43.86
N ARG A 3 9.84 -0.52 -43.89
CA ARG A 3 10.02 0.30 -42.68
C ARG A 3 8.70 0.31 -41.85
N LYS A 4 8.71 -0.28 -40.64
CA LYS A 4 7.66 -0.12 -39.67
C LYS A 4 7.55 1.37 -39.27
N LYS A 5 6.40 2.01 -39.58
CA LYS A 5 6.09 3.36 -39.08
C LYS A 5 6.00 3.31 -37.57
N ALA A 6 6.92 4.03 -36.89
CA ALA A 6 6.84 4.23 -35.44
C ALA A 6 5.53 4.98 -35.13
N PHE A 7 4.72 4.40 -34.27
CA PHE A 7 3.48 5.01 -33.77
C PHE A 7 3.86 6.20 -32.88
N ARG A 8 3.74 7.40 -33.42
CA ARG A 8 3.98 8.64 -32.65
C ARG A 8 2.84 8.79 -31.66
N ARG A 9 3.06 8.52 -30.36
CA ARG A 9 2.09 8.80 -29.31
C ARG A 9 1.70 10.28 -29.35
N LYS A 10 0.38 10.57 -29.37
CA LYS A 10 -0.11 11.95 -29.23
C LYS A 10 0.32 12.48 -27.86
N ALA A 11 0.90 13.68 -27.86
CA ALA A 11 1.22 14.38 -26.61
C ALA A 11 -0.07 14.64 -25.82
N THR A 12 -0.09 14.20 -24.56
CA THR A 12 -1.16 14.53 -23.62
C THR A 12 -0.78 15.79 -22.86
N ALA A 13 -1.65 16.80 -22.90
CA ALA A 13 -1.52 17.98 -22.06
C ALA A 13 -2.23 17.69 -20.72
N THR A 14 -1.48 17.73 -19.62
CA THR A 14 -2.05 17.67 -18.27
C THR A 14 -1.88 19.04 -17.62
N SER A 15 -2.97 19.64 -17.15
CA SER A 15 -2.93 20.84 -16.30
C SER A 15 -3.24 20.44 -14.87
N ALA A 16 -2.37 20.79 -13.93
CA ALA A 16 -2.62 20.65 -12.51
C ALA A 16 -2.55 22.03 -11.85
N PHE A 17 -3.62 22.45 -11.23
CA PHE A 17 -3.71 23.62 -10.33
C PHE A 17 -2.91 24.85 -10.78
N GLY A 18 -3.33 25.49 -11.87
CA GLY A 18 -2.79 26.79 -12.29
C GLY A 18 -1.36 26.78 -12.85
N SER A 19 -0.72 25.62 -12.99
CA SER A 19 0.54 25.49 -13.71
C SER A 19 0.30 25.28 -15.20
N ALA A 20 1.19 25.83 -16.05
CA ALA A 20 1.15 25.59 -17.49
C ALA A 20 1.16 24.06 -17.77
N GLY A 21 0.28 23.61 -18.68
CA GLY A 21 0.18 22.21 -19.03
C GLY A 21 1.53 21.63 -19.49
N ARG A 22 1.93 20.49 -18.97
CA ARG A 22 3.14 19.79 -19.40
C ARG A 22 2.85 19.00 -20.67
N ILE A 23 3.57 19.29 -21.73
CA ILE A 23 3.52 18.55 -23.00
C ILE A 23 4.66 17.55 -22.99
N SER A 24 4.36 16.25 -23.14
CA SER A 24 5.32 15.15 -23.29
C SER A 24 6.64 15.38 -22.56
N HIS A 25 6.66 15.06 -21.32
CA HIS A 25 7.83 15.27 -20.47
C HIS A 25 8.65 13.99 -20.40
N ASP A 26 9.92 14.06 -20.78
CA ASP A 26 10.89 13.00 -20.51
C ASP A 26 11.37 13.11 -19.06
N SER A 27 11.04 12.11 -18.23
CA SER A 27 11.45 12.05 -16.84
C SER A 27 12.71 11.22 -16.59
N SER A 28 13.39 10.77 -17.66
CA SER A 28 14.55 9.88 -17.55
C SER A 28 15.67 10.48 -16.70
N SER A 29 15.95 11.77 -16.86
CA SER A 29 16.99 12.48 -16.08
C SER A 29 16.65 12.52 -14.58
N PHE A 30 15.38 12.66 -14.23
CA PHE A 30 14.92 12.62 -12.84
C PHE A 30 15.17 11.27 -12.21
N TYR A 31 14.77 10.19 -12.87
CA TYR A 31 15.00 8.82 -12.40
C TYR A 31 16.47 8.38 -12.49
N ALA A 32 17.31 9.09 -13.27
CA ALA A 32 18.75 8.86 -13.30
C ALA A 32 19.51 9.54 -12.15
N SER A 33 18.82 10.31 -11.29
CA SER A 33 19.44 10.99 -10.17
C SER A 33 19.88 10.03 -9.07
N ARG A 34 20.86 10.46 -8.26
CA ARG A 34 21.39 9.68 -7.12
C ARG A 34 20.33 9.32 -6.07
N LEU A 35 19.22 10.04 -6.03
CA LEU A 35 18.08 9.72 -5.15
C LEU A 35 17.52 8.32 -5.41
N TYR A 36 17.64 7.84 -6.65
CA TYR A 36 17.12 6.54 -7.06
C TYR A 36 18.19 5.45 -7.13
N ASP A 37 19.44 5.75 -6.68
CA ASP A 37 20.49 4.73 -6.63
C ASP A 37 20.11 3.64 -5.63
N GLY A 38 20.08 2.39 -6.09
CA GLY A 38 19.67 1.22 -5.30
C GLY A 38 18.16 1.05 -5.11
N LEU A 39 17.31 2.01 -5.56
CA LEU A 39 15.85 1.92 -5.47
C LEU A 39 15.19 1.44 -6.77
N ARG A 40 15.96 1.33 -7.85
CA ARG A 40 15.43 0.83 -9.14
C ARG A 40 15.10 -0.64 -8.98
N GLY A 41 13.80 -0.96 -8.98
CA GLY A 41 13.34 -2.29 -9.27
C GLY A 41 13.85 -2.66 -10.67
N GLN A 42 14.39 -3.84 -10.82
CA GLN A 42 14.66 -4.34 -12.17
C GLN A 42 13.33 -4.38 -12.91
N ASP A 43 13.28 -3.89 -14.14
CA ASP A 43 12.18 -4.17 -15.07
C ASP A 43 12.23 -5.67 -15.37
N GLY A 44 11.74 -6.47 -14.40
CA GLY A 44 11.78 -7.93 -14.48
C GLY A 44 10.86 -8.42 -15.58
N THR A 45 11.30 -9.43 -16.26
CA THR A 45 10.42 -10.29 -17.05
C THR A 45 9.29 -10.76 -16.16
N VAL A 46 8.05 -10.57 -16.58
CA VAL A 46 6.87 -11.09 -15.89
C VAL A 46 7.10 -12.58 -15.65
N GLY A 47 7.19 -12.97 -14.39
CA GLY A 47 7.35 -14.38 -14.01
C GLY A 47 6.15 -15.21 -14.46
N LYS A 48 6.34 -16.51 -14.54
CA LYS A 48 5.24 -17.43 -14.85
C LYS A 48 4.37 -17.59 -13.62
N ASP A 49 3.08 -17.31 -13.75
CA ASP A 49 2.10 -17.52 -12.69
C ASP A 49 1.93 -19.03 -12.40
N ASN A 50 1.92 -19.40 -11.14
CA ASN A 50 1.60 -20.77 -10.76
C ASN A 50 0.07 -20.96 -10.69
N PRO A 51 -0.46 -22.09 -11.18
CA PRO A 51 -1.89 -22.33 -11.13
C PRO A 51 -2.37 -22.52 -9.68
N VAL A 52 -3.48 -21.87 -9.34
CA VAL A 52 -4.20 -22.10 -8.09
C VAL A 52 -5.02 -23.40 -8.20
N ASN A 53 -5.06 -24.20 -7.13
CA ASN A 53 -5.92 -25.37 -7.08
C ASN A 53 -7.39 -24.94 -7.23
N PRO A 54 -8.15 -25.46 -8.22
CA PRO A 54 -9.57 -25.11 -8.41
C PRO A 54 -10.42 -25.28 -7.15
N ASP A 55 -10.09 -26.22 -6.28
CA ASP A 55 -10.81 -26.47 -5.02
C ASP A 55 -10.65 -25.35 -3.99
N THR A 56 -9.66 -24.46 -4.16
CA THR A 56 -9.46 -23.29 -3.29
C THR A 56 -10.19 -22.05 -3.80
N LEU A 57 -10.70 -22.08 -5.04
CA LEU A 57 -11.38 -20.93 -5.63
C LEU A 57 -12.75 -20.68 -4.97
N ASN A 58 -13.08 -19.41 -4.74
CA ASN A 58 -14.33 -18.97 -4.13
C ASN A 58 -14.58 -19.58 -2.72
N ARG A 59 -13.50 -19.83 -1.98
CA ARG A 59 -13.57 -20.37 -0.63
C ARG A 59 -13.16 -19.34 0.41
N ILE A 60 -13.73 -19.48 1.61
CA ILE A 60 -13.31 -18.75 2.81
C ILE A 60 -12.58 -19.74 3.72
N PHE A 61 -11.34 -19.40 4.07
CA PHE A 61 -10.52 -20.16 4.98
C PHE A 61 -10.52 -19.47 6.35
N SER A 62 -11.10 -20.13 7.36
CA SER A 62 -11.16 -19.61 8.74
C SER A 62 -9.90 -19.98 9.51
N ARG A 63 -8.78 -19.36 9.17
CA ARG A 63 -7.48 -19.57 9.83
C ARG A 63 -6.60 -18.33 9.73
N SER A 64 -5.46 -18.33 10.43
CA SER A 64 -4.49 -17.24 10.35
C SER A 64 -3.86 -17.14 8.95
N SER A 65 -3.72 -15.93 8.45
CA SER A 65 -2.99 -15.63 7.21
C SER A 65 -1.46 -15.53 7.42
N GLU A 66 -0.96 -15.87 8.61
CA GLU A 66 0.49 -16.00 8.85
C GLU A 66 1.13 -17.15 8.05
N SER A 67 0.30 -18.11 7.60
CA SER A 67 0.66 -19.22 6.68
C SER A 67 -0.53 -19.49 5.77
N MET A 68 -0.34 -19.38 4.46
CA MET A 68 -1.38 -19.61 3.44
C MET A 68 -1.00 -20.82 2.57
N ASP A 69 -0.83 -21.98 3.20
CA ASP A 69 -0.32 -23.21 2.57
C ASP A 69 -1.19 -23.72 1.41
N GLU A 70 -2.48 -23.30 1.37
CA GLU A 70 -3.40 -23.61 0.27
C GLU A 70 -3.11 -22.82 -1.02
N LEU A 71 -2.30 -21.77 -0.93
CA LEU A 71 -1.96 -20.93 -2.07
C LEU A 71 -0.49 -21.17 -2.48
N PRO A 72 -0.25 -21.56 -3.74
CA PRO A 72 1.10 -21.67 -4.27
C PRO A 72 1.83 -20.31 -4.30
N ASP A 73 3.15 -20.35 -4.33
CA ASP A 73 3.97 -19.16 -4.60
C ASP A 73 3.58 -18.56 -5.93
N CYS A 74 3.64 -17.24 -6.06
CA CYS A 74 3.41 -16.51 -7.31
C CYS A 74 2.13 -16.96 -8.03
N SER A 75 0.99 -16.96 -7.33
CA SER A 75 -0.29 -17.45 -7.85
C SER A 75 -1.43 -16.43 -7.75
N ILE A 76 -1.26 -15.37 -6.99
CA ILE A 76 -2.30 -14.38 -6.70
C ILE A 76 -1.93 -13.03 -7.30
N HIS A 77 -2.87 -12.37 -7.94
CA HIS A 77 -2.64 -11.09 -8.63
C HIS A 77 -2.95 -9.87 -7.76
N LEU A 78 -3.87 -10.02 -6.80
CA LEU A 78 -4.33 -8.92 -5.97
C LEU A 78 -4.65 -9.41 -4.55
N MET A 79 -4.07 -8.72 -3.57
CA MET A 79 -4.49 -8.79 -2.16
C MET A 79 -5.09 -7.44 -1.77
N VAL A 80 -6.25 -7.46 -1.12
CA VAL A 80 -6.88 -6.28 -0.52
C VAL A 80 -7.23 -6.61 0.92
N THR A 81 -6.77 -5.79 1.84
CA THR A 81 -7.05 -6.00 3.27
C THR A 81 -7.19 -4.69 4.03
N SER A 82 -7.93 -4.75 5.12
CA SER A 82 -7.92 -3.78 6.20
C SER A 82 -7.65 -4.56 7.49
N PRO A 83 -6.42 -4.60 7.98
CA PRO A 83 -6.10 -5.39 9.16
C PRO A 83 -6.83 -4.84 10.40
N PRO A 84 -7.17 -5.68 11.38
CA PRO A 84 -7.74 -5.21 12.64
C PRO A 84 -6.75 -4.26 13.33
N TYR A 85 -7.26 -3.13 13.86
CA TYR A 85 -6.39 -2.06 14.36
C TYR A 85 -5.85 -2.28 15.78
N ASN A 86 -6.15 -3.39 16.43
CA ASN A 86 -5.74 -3.70 17.81
C ASN A 86 -6.13 -2.57 18.80
N VAL A 87 -7.36 -2.10 18.70
CA VAL A 87 -7.91 -0.97 19.47
C VAL A 87 -8.94 -1.40 20.51
N THR A 88 -8.74 -2.54 21.13
CA THR A 88 -9.61 -3.12 22.19
C THR A 88 -11.02 -3.49 21.72
N LYS A 89 -11.17 -3.95 20.48
CA LYS A 89 -12.39 -4.59 20.01
C LYS A 89 -12.44 -6.04 20.49
N GLU A 90 -13.61 -6.66 20.49
CA GLU A 90 -13.81 -8.06 20.96
C GLU A 90 -12.92 -9.09 20.21
N TYR A 91 -12.51 -8.77 19.00
CA TYR A 91 -11.64 -9.60 18.16
C TYR A 91 -10.13 -9.24 18.26
N ASP A 92 -9.77 -8.25 19.07
CA ASP A 92 -8.39 -7.80 19.23
C ASP A 92 -7.67 -8.63 20.31
N ASN A 93 -6.41 -8.98 20.05
CA ASN A 93 -5.58 -9.74 20.98
C ASN A 93 -4.83 -8.88 22.00
N GLN A 94 -5.10 -7.59 22.07
CA GLN A 94 -4.42 -6.61 22.97
C GLN A 94 -2.89 -6.68 22.86
N LEU A 95 -2.38 -6.82 21.65
CA LEU A 95 -0.95 -6.88 21.38
C LEU A 95 -0.29 -5.52 21.64
N THR A 96 0.95 -5.53 22.07
CA THR A 96 1.81 -4.33 22.00
C THR A 96 2.01 -3.91 20.55
N LEU A 97 2.40 -2.66 20.30
CA LEU A 97 2.69 -2.18 18.94
C LEU A 97 3.75 -3.05 18.24
N THR A 98 4.75 -3.50 18.99
CA THR A 98 5.82 -4.37 18.46
C THR A 98 5.30 -5.74 18.06
N GLU A 99 4.49 -6.37 18.90
CA GLU A 99 3.87 -7.66 18.61
C GLU A 99 2.88 -7.56 17.45
N TYR A 100 2.09 -6.50 17.40
CA TYR A 100 1.17 -6.24 16.31
C TYR A 100 1.90 -6.07 14.97
N ARG A 101 2.98 -5.27 14.92
CA ARG A 101 3.82 -5.16 13.73
C ARG A 101 4.45 -6.50 13.34
N ALA A 102 4.91 -7.29 14.31
CA ALA A 102 5.47 -8.61 14.05
C ALA A 102 4.44 -9.57 13.43
N LEU A 103 3.19 -9.54 13.91
CA LEU A 103 2.07 -10.29 13.32
C LEU A 103 1.81 -9.86 11.88
N LEU A 104 1.66 -8.56 11.63
CA LEU A 104 1.44 -8.04 10.28
C LEU A 104 2.59 -8.37 9.32
N ARG A 105 3.84 -8.31 9.80
CA ARG A 105 5.01 -8.68 8.98
C ARG A 105 4.95 -10.14 8.52
N LYS A 106 4.52 -11.07 9.37
CA LYS A 106 4.35 -12.48 8.98
C LYS A 106 3.29 -12.61 7.89
N VAL A 107 2.11 -11.98 8.08
CA VAL A 107 1.03 -11.99 7.09
C VAL A 107 1.48 -11.37 5.76
N PHE A 108 2.20 -10.26 5.80
CA PHE A 108 2.68 -9.60 4.59
C PHE A 108 3.83 -10.37 3.92
N THR A 109 4.65 -11.10 4.67
CA THR A 109 5.65 -12.01 4.10
C THR A 109 4.98 -13.14 3.32
N GLU A 110 3.93 -13.75 3.87
CA GLU A 110 3.13 -14.73 3.15
C GLU A 110 2.41 -14.13 1.94
N THR A 111 1.90 -12.92 2.08
CA THR A 111 1.32 -12.18 0.95
C THR A 111 2.35 -11.96 -0.17
N TYR A 112 3.59 -11.61 0.19
CA TYR A 112 4.68 -11.45 -0.79
C TYR A 112 4.96 -12.75 -1.53
N ARG A 113 5.00 -13.88 -0.82
CA ARG A 113 5.23 -15.21 -1.39
C ARG A 113 4.18 -15.60 -2.42
N VAL A 114 2.89 -15.37 -2.10
CA VAL A 114 1.79 -15.82 -2.98
C VAL A 114 1.50 -14.87 -4.12
N LEU A 115 1.93 -13.61 -4.05
CA LEU A 115 1.69 -12.65 -5.12
C LEU A 115 2.63 -12.91 -6.31
N VAL A 116 2.07 -12.83 -7.52
CA VAL A 116 2.83 -12.88 -8.76
C VAL A 116 3.69 -11.64 -8.95
N ASP A 117 4.71 -11.72 -9.79
CA ASP A 117 5.45 -10.55 -10.24
C ASP A 117 4.51 -9.50 -10.85
N GLY A 118 4.60 -8.27 -10.37
CA GLY A 118 3.68 -7.21 -10.73
C GLY A 118 2.34 -7.26 -10.01
N GLY A 119 2.07 -8.29 -9.20
CA GLY A 119 0.89 -8.39 -8.34
C GLY A 119 0.78 -7.22 -7.37
N ARG A 120 -0.42 -6.92 -6.93
CA ARG A 120 -0.73 -5.75 -6.08
C ARG A 120 -1.16 -6.17 -4.69
N ALA A 121 -0.65 -5.44 -3.69
CA ALA A 121 -1.16 -5.46 -2.33
C ALA A 121 -1.73 -4.08 -1.99
N CYS A 122 -3.00 -4.04 -1.61
CA CYS A 122 -3.70 -2.83 -1.18
C CYS A 122 -4.07 -2.96 0.30
N VAL A 123 -3.49 -2.12 1.15
CA VAL A 123 -3.68 -2.17 2.59
C VAL A 123 -4.36 -0.89 3.06
N ASN A 124 -5.60 -1.01 3.54
CA ASN A 124 -6.32 0.12 4.11
C ASN A 124 -6.03 0.24 5.59
N VAL A 125 -5.50 1.38 6.01
CA VAL A 125 -5.15 1.67 7.41
C VAL A 125 -5.50 3.09 7.82
N ALA A 126 -5.91 3.26 9.08
CA ALA A 126 -5.99 4.55 9.75
C ALA A 126 -4.85 4.68 10.76
N ASN A 127 -4.47 5.90 11.07
CA ASN A 127 -3.60 6.19 12.21
C ASN A 127 -4.39 6.11 13.51
N LEU A 128 -3.71 5.77 14.60
CA LEU A 128 -4.35 5.42 15.85
C LEU A 128 -3.97 6.39 16.97
N GLY A 129 -4.86 6.47 17.94
CA GLY A 129 -4.60 7.19 19.16
C GLY A 129 -4.39 8.69 18.99
N ARG A 130 -4.17 9.37 20.10
CA ARG A 130 -3.88 10.80 20.13
C ARG A 130 -2.92 11.16 21.26
N LYS A 131 -2.74 10.24 22.20
CA LYS A 131 -1.90 10.41 23.40
C LYS A 131 -1.25 9.07 23.78
N PRO A 132 -0.19 8.66 23.09
CA PRO A 132 0.44 9.24 21.90
C PRO A 132 -0.31 8.95 20.59
N TYR A 133 -0.02 9.73 19.55
CA TYR A 133 -0.44 9.44 18.19
C TYR A 133 0.43 8.35 17.58
N ILE A 134 -0.18 7.33 17.00
CA ILE A 134 0.51 6.21 16.38
C ILE A 134 0.34 6.32 14.86
N PRO A 135 1.40 6.67 14.11
CA PRO A 135 1.35 6.79 12.65
C PRO A 135 1.41 5.40 12.00
N LEU A 136 0.34 4.61 12.15
CA LEU A 136 0.32 3.21 11.74
C LEU A 136 0.64 3.03 10.25
N HIS A 137 0.13 3.94 9.38
CA HIS A 137 0.41 3.89 7.94
C HIS A 137 1.92 3.90 7.65
N SER A 138 2.71 4.72 8.37
CA SER A 138 4.15 4.80 8.13
C SER A 138 4.89 3.53 8.58
N TYR A 139 4.44 2.89 9.66
CA TYR A 139 4.99 1.60 10.08
C TYR A 139 4.68 0.50 9.07
N VAL A 140 3.46 0.46 8.54
CA VAL A 140 3.10 -0.51 7.49
C VAL A 140 3.93 -0.27 6.22
N ILE A 141 4.14 0.99 5.81
CA ILE A 141 5.00 1.29 4.65
C ILE A 141 6.41 0.75 4.89
N GLN A 142 7.00 1.04 6.04
CA GLN A 142 8.34 0.58 6.39
C GLN A 142 8.42 -0.95 6.37
N ASP A 143 7.50 -1.63 7.07
CA ASP A 143 7.47 -3.09 7.18
C ASP A 143 7.32 -3.76 5.80
N MET A 144 6.43 -3.25 4.94
CA MET A 144 6.23 -3.75 3.58
C MET A 144 7.48 -3.58 2.71
N GLN A 145 8.15 -2.42 2.80
CA GLN A 145 9.38 -2.18 2.05
C GLN A 145 10.53 -3.07 2.51
N GLU A 146 10.65 -3.30 3.82
CA GLU A 146 11.66 -4.21 4.38
C GLU A 146 11.43 -5.69 3.98
N ILE A 147 10.19 -6.11 3.74
CA ILE A 147 9.85 -7.42 3.18
C ILE A 147 10.28 -7.54 1.70
N GLY A 148 10.32 -6.41 0.98
CA GLY A 148 10.70 -6.38 -0.43
C GLY A 148 9.65 -5.80 -1.37
N PHE A 149 8.49 -5.38 -0.86
CA PHE A 149 7.49 -4.70 -1.67
C PHE A 149 7.97 -3.34 -2.17
N GLN A 150 7.60 -2.99 -3.37
CA GLN A 150 7.73 -1.62 -3.87
C GLN A 150 6.44 -0.85 -3.67
N MET A 151 6.52 0.30 -3.01
CA MET A 151 5.38 1.20 -2.90
C MET A 151 5.07 1.85 -4.26
N ARG A 152 3.80 1.82 -4.67
CA ARG A 152 3.31 2.42 -5.92
C ARG A 152 2.61 3.75 -5.70
N GLY A 153 2.22 4.01 -4.47
CA GLY A 153 1.55 5.24 -4.05
C GLY A 153 0.55 4.99 -2.94
N GLU A 154 -0.17 6.03 -2.60
CA GLU A 154 -1.23 5.98 -1.62
C GLU A 154 -2.48 6.69 -2.14
N ILE A 155 -3.64 6.18 -1.73
CA ILE A 155 -4.94 6.79 -1.98
C ILE A 155 -5.46 7.29 -0.64
N ILE A 156 -5.86 8.53 -0.56
CA ILE A 156 -6.51 9.09 0.62
C ILE A 156 -8.00 8.85 0.52
N TRP A 157 -8.52 8.05 1.45
CA TRP A 157 -9.96 7.88 1.60
C TRP A 157 -10.50 8.96 2.53
N ASP A 158 -11.02 10.03 1.95
CA ASP A 158 -11.63 11.14 2.69
C ASP A 158 -12.99 10.71 3.28
N LYS A 159 -13.09 10.74 4.59
CA LYS A 159 -14.31 10.47 5.37
C LYS A 159 -14.97 11.77 5.85
N GLY A 160 -14.53 12.91 5.41
CA GLY A 160 -14.99 14.22 5.86
C GLY A 160 -16.50 14.40 5.69
N ALA A 161 -17.07 13.87 4.61
CA ALA A 161 -18.52 13.94 4.36
C ALA A 161 -19.38 13.19 5.40
N SER A 162 -18.84 12.15 6.04
CA SER A 162 -19.52 11.37 7.09
C SER A 162 -19.15 11.82 8.51
N ALA A 163 -18.16 12.70 8.63
CA ALA A 163 -17.68 13.18 9.90
C ALA A 163 -18.48 14.42 10.33
N SER A 164 -19.31 14.30 11.37
CA SER A 164 -19.99 15.43 11.96
C SER A 164 -18.99 16.54 12.34
N PRO A 165 -19.27 17.81 12.06
CA PRO A 165 -18.44 18.91 12.48
C PRO A 165 -18.49 19.02 14.02
N SER A 166 -17.54 18.40 14.70
CA SER A 166 -17.40 18.49 16.15
C SER A 166 -16.26 19.44 16.48
N THR A 167 -16.58 20.50 17.19
CA THR A 167 -15.60 21.43 17.77
C THR A 167 -15.10 20.94 19.15
N ALA A 168 -15.60 19.81 19.65
CA ALA A 168 -15.29 19.28 20.98
C ALA A 168 -13.95 18.55 21.09
N TRP A 169 -13.14 18.57 20.07
CA TRP A 169 -11.86 17.87 20.03
C TRP A 169 -10.69 18.83 20.28
N GLY A 170 -10.13 18.76 21.46
CA GLY A 170 -8.98 19.54 21.84
C GLY A 170 -9.29 20.55 22.95
N SER A 171 -8.28 21.31 23.32
CA SER A 171 -8.40 22.38 24.30
C SER A 171 -9.00 23.62 23.63
N TRP A 172 -10.30 23.78 23.78
CA TRP A 172 -10.98 25.01 23.35
C TRP A 172 -10.32 26.25 24.00
N CYS A 173 -9.95 27.20 23.18
CA CYS A 173 -9.28 28.44 23.61
C CYS A 173 -7.95 28.26 24.36
N SER A 174 -7.31 27.09 24.30
CA SER A 174 -6.03 26.83 24.94
C SER A 174 -5.06 26.19 23.95
N ALA A 175 -3.83 26.70 23.88
CA ALA A 175 -2.76 26.14 23.07
C ALA A 175 -2.05 24.95 23.75
N SER A 176 -2.48 24.55 24.95
CA SER A 176 -1.76 23.60 25.79
C SER A 176 -1.78 22.14 25.29
N SER A 177 -2.69 21.76 24.42
CA SER A 177 -2.72 20.41 23.84
C SER A 177 -3.66 20.36 22.62
N PRO A 178 -3.32 21.02 21.51
CA PRO A 178 -4.16 20.97 20.32
C PRO A 178 -4.22 19.55 19.77
N THR A 179 -5.43 19.04 19.53
CA THR A 179 -5.64 17.74 18.91
C THR A 179 -6.12 17.94 17.49
N LEU A 180 -5.39 17.37 16.52
CA LEU A 180 -5.85 17.32 15.14
C LEU A 180 -6.87 16.21 14.97
N ARG A 181 -7.84 16.43 14.08
CA ARG A 181 -8.86 15.44 13.76
C ARG A 181 -8.48 14.69 12.50
N ASP A 182 -8.35 13.37 12.61
CA ASP A 182 -8.22 12.50 11.44
C ASP A 182 -9.61 12.21 10.87
N VAL A 183 -9.82 12.62 9.62
CA VAL A 183 -11.06 12.38 8.86
C VAL A 183 -10.79 11.58 7.59
N HIS A 184 -9.68 10.87 7.54
CA HIS A 184 -9.28 10.08 6.39
C HIS A 184 -8.61 8.77 6.82
N GLU A 185 -8.55 7.85 5.88
CA GLU A 185 -7.74 6.64 5.96
C GLU A 185 -6.80 6.57 4.74
N TYR A 186 -5.80 5.72 4.84
CA TYR A 186 -4.81 5.51 3.79
C TYR A 186 -5.03 4.15 3.15
N ILE A 187 -5.15 4.11 1.82
CA ILE A 187 -5.07 2.87 1.06
C ILE A 187 -3.67 2.83 0.45
N LEU A 188 -2.79 2.06 1.07
CA LEU A 188 -1.40 1.92 0.65
C LEU A 188 -1.31 0.88 -0.46
N VAL A 189 -0.73 1.26 -1.60
CA VAL A 189 -0.65 0.40 -2.78
C VAL A 189 0.80 -0.02 -3.01
N PHE A 190 1.03 -1.32 -2.98
CA PHE A 190 2.33 -1.93 -3.22
C PHE A 190 2.30 -2.90 -4.39
N CYS A 191 3.48 -3.29 -4.88
CA CYS A 191 3.64 -4.39 -5.81
C CYS A 191 4.85 -5.25 -5.45
N VAL A 192 4.79 -6.50 -5.88
CA VAL A 192 5.96 -7.37 -5.96
C VAL A 192 6.69 -7.06 -7.26
N THR A 193 8.00 -7.02 -7.21
CA THR A 193 8.85 -6.92 -8.41
C THR A 193 9.61 -8.20 -8.58
N ALA A 194 9.83 -8.61 -9.84
CA ALA A 194 10.63 -9.78 -10.12
C ALA A 194 11.97 -9.71 -9.38
N SER A 195 12.26 -10.75 -8.61
CA SER A 195 13.59 -10.96 -8.06
C SER A 195 14.52 -11.29 -9.24
N GLY A 196 15.54 -10.44 -9.45
CA GLY A 196 16.58 -10.71 -10.45
C GLY A 196 17.48 -11.86 -10.03
#